data_27f627a361f12112c20382f5442e6efd
#
_entry.id   27f627a361f12112c20382f5442e6efd
#
_cell.length_a   1.000
_cell.length_b   1.000
_cell.length_c   1.000
_cell.angle_alpha   90.00
_cell.angle_beta   90.00
_cell.angle_gamma   90.00
#
_symmetry.space_group_name_H-M   'P 1'
#
loop_
_entity.id
_entity.type
_entity.pdbx_description
1 polymer ?
#
loop_
_entity_poly.entity_id
_entity_poly.type
_entity_poly.pdbx_seq_one_letter_code
_entity_poly.pdbx_strand_id
1 'polypeptide(L)'
;ILIFEDAQEKFEAGLSQEALSGTLVAVRQFPSFVAALCFLTKLENSSRNKRRIEKILQKAWSLFPHPDIAKSYASLVKVESPEKRLKRFEPLIKINESDPQTMILKAELFLATEDFSKAKELISALANDNPDNYILALMAAVERASGGNDKIVREWLTKAVYAPKSPTWICNECGFQSEWISICQSCDCFDSMRWARPPYYFNHSKQREVIPLILEPNRNEGSSVQLDIPKLDNGDMLKDVSESKNLKPNNSVKSKEDINVVKTAREII
;
A
#
# COMPACT_ATOMS: atom_id res chain seq x y z
N ILE A 1 -2.98 -6.44 -18.88
CA ILE A 1 -3.48 -7.48 -17.99
C ILE A 1 -3.58 -8.81 -18.73
N LEU A 2 -4.31 -8.93 -19.87
CA LEU A 2 -4.50 -10.20 -20.59
C LEU A 2 -3.21 -11.00 -20.85
N ILE A 3 -2.13 -10.33 -21.24
CA ILE A 3 -0.81 -10.99 -21.42
C ILE A 3 -0.29 -11.58 -20.09
N PHE A 4 -0.62 -10.94 -18.98
CA PHE A 4 -0.21 -11.41 -17.67
C PHE A 4 -1.05 -12.61 -17.21
N GLU A 5 -2.35 -12.60 -17.46
CA GLU A 5 -3.26 -13.73 -17.21
C GLU A 5 -2.81 -14.97 -18.01
N ASP A 6 -2.58 -14.82 -19.33
CA ASP A 6 -2.05 -15.88 -20.18
C ASP A 6 -0.72 -16.44 -19.63
N ALA A 7 0.15 -15.56 -19.08
CA ALA A 7 1.39 -16.00 -18.45
C ALA A 7 1.16 -16.79 -17.15
N GLN A 8 0.14 -16.45 -16.36
CA GLN A 8 -0.23 -17.21 -15.15
C GLN A 8 -0.81 -18.57 -15.50
N GLU A 9 -1.72 -18.64 -16.49
CA GLU A 9 -2.27 -19.90 -17.00
C GLU A 9 -1.17 -20.83 -17.54
N LYS A 10 -0.21 -20.30 -18.30
CA LYS A 10 0.96 -21.05 -18.77
C LYS A 10 1.81 -21.59 -17.64
N PHE A 11 1.98 -20.81 -16.57
CA PHE A 11 2.70 -21.28 -15.39
C PHE A 11 1.98 -22.44 -14.69
N GLU A 12 0.66 -22.35 -14.54
CA GLU A 12 -0.18 -23.41 -13.98
C GLU A 12 -0.14 -24.69 -14.85
N ALA A 13 -0.05 -24.52 -16.17
CA ALA A 13 0.15 -25.62 -17.11
C ALA A 13 1.58 -26.19 -17.12
N GLY A 14 2.50 -25.67 -16.27
CA GLY A 14 3.89 -26.14 -16.20
C GLY A 14 4.82 -25.53 -17.25
N LEU A 15 4.35 -24.62 -18.11
CA LEU A 15 5.09 -23.99 -19.19
C LEU A 15 5.89 -22.76 -18.68
N SER A 16 6.81 -22.98 -17.74
CA SER A 16 7.51 -21.93 -17.01
C SER A 16 8.30 -20.95 -17.90
N GLN A 17 8.85 -21.39 -19.02
CA GLN A 17 9.61 -20.50 -19.93
C GLN A 17 8.67 -19.56 -20.71
N GLU A 18 7.51 -20.03 -21.10
CA GLU A 18 6.49 -19.21 -21.76
C GLU A 18 5.86 -18.22 -20.78
N ALA A 19 5.56 -18.68 -19.56
CA ALA A 19 5.12 -17.83 -18.46
C ALA A 19 6.11 -16.69 -18.18
N LEU A 20 7.41 -17.00 -18.10
CA LEU A 20 8.46 -16.01 -17.90
C LEU A 20 8.51 -15.00 -19.05
N SER A 21 8.45 -15.48 -20.30
CA SER A 21 8.48 -14.59 -21.47
C SER A 21 7.26 -13.65 -21.52
N GLY A 22 6.06 -14.16 -21.28
CA GLY A 22 4.82 -13.37 -21.20
C GLY A 22 4.86 -12.34 -20.08
N THR A 23 5.32 -12.75 -18.89
CA THR A 23 5.48 -11.82 -17.73
C THR A 23 6.48 -10.70 -18.03
N LEU A 24 7.60 -11.02 -18.70
CA LEU A 24 8.58 -10.00 -19.11
C LEU A 24 8.01 -9.02 -20.13
N VAL A 25 7.13 -9.46 -21.03
CA VAL A 25 6.41 -8.56 -21.95
C VAL A 25 5.48 -7.65 -21.17
N ALA A 26 4.68 -8.17 -20.25
CA ALA A 26 3.78 -7.38 -19.39
C ALA A 26 4.53 -6.31 -18.60
N VAL A 27 5.63 -6.67 -17.93
CA VAL A 27 6.48 -5.74 -17.16
C VAL A 27 7.16 -4.70 -18.05
N ARG A 28 7.53 -5.05 -19.28
CA ARG A 28 8.13 -4.09 -20.23
C ARG A 28 7.13 -3.05 -20.70
N GLN A 29 5.88 -3.46 -20.97
CA GLN A 29 4.81 -2.56 -21.38
C GLN A 29 4.32 -1.69 -20.22
N PHE A 30 4.22 -2.27 -19.02
CA PHE A 30 3.72 -1.61 -17.82
C PHE A 30 4.72 -1.80 -16.65
N PRO A 31 5.78 -0.98 -16.58
CA PRO A 31 6.85 -1.15 -15.58
C PRO A 31 6.42 -0.97 -14.12
N SER A 32 5.27 -0.35 -13.87
CA SER A 32 4.66 -0.18 -12.54
C SER A 32 3.61 -1.24 -12.21
N PHE A 33 3.43 -2.26 -13.04
CA PHE A 33 2.45 -3.32 -12.80
C PHE A 33 2.92 -4.27 -11.70
N VAL A 34 2.54 -3.98 -10.47
CA VAL A 34 3.04 -4.63 -9.24
C VAL A 34 2.83 -6.14 -9.27
N ALA A 35 1.64 -6.63 -9.66
CA ALA A 35 1.36 -8.06 -9.69
C ALA A 35 2.30 -8.83 -10.62
N ALA A 36 2.55 -8.29 -11.82
CA ALA A 36 3.48 -8.91 -12.77
C ALA A 36 4.94 -8.87 -12.28
N LEU A 37 5.35 -7.82 -11.56
CA LEU A 37 6.68 -7.73 -10.94
C LEU A 37 6.86 -8.77 -9.82
N CYS A 38 5.86 -8.95 -8.97
CA CYS A 38 5.86 -9.97 -7.93
C CYS A 38 5.92 -11.37 -8.53
N PHE A 39 5.15 -11.62 -9.57
CA PHE A 39 5.12 -12.90 -10.28
C PHE A 39 6.45 -13.18 -11.01
N LEU A 40 7.02 -12.19 -11.68
CA LEU A 40 8.36 -12.29 -12.27
C LEU A 40 9.40 -12.74 -11.26
N THR A 41 9.36 -12.18 -10.05
CA THR A 41 10.30 -12.55 -8.98
C THR A 41 10.10 -13.98 -8.48
N LYS A 42 8.87 -14.49 -8.50
CA LYS A 42 8.56 -15.89 -8.17
C LYS A 42 9.08 -16.87 -9.25
N LEU A 43 8.88 -16.50 -10.53
CA LEU A 43 9.31 -17.33 -11.67
C LEU A 43 10.82 -17.43 -11.77
N GLU A 44 11.52 -16.33 -11.56
CA GLU A 44 12.94 -16.20 -11.77
C GLU A 44 13.74 -16.35 -10.46
N ASN A 45 13.74 -17.56 -9.93
CA ASN A 45 14.44 -17.87 -8.67
C ASN A 45 15.93 -18.24 -8.88
N SER A 46 16.44 -18.10 -10.13
CA SER A 46 17.83 -18.45 -10.44
C SER A 46 18.80 -17.31 -10.14
N SER A 47 19.95 -17.66 -9.56
CA SER A 47 21.01 -16.68 -9.24
C SER A 47 21.56 -15.95 -10.47
N ARG A 48 21.39 -16.53 -11.68
CA ARG A 48 21.92 -16.00 -12.94
C ARG A 48 21.24 -14.71 -13.38
N ASN A 49 19.94 -14.55 -13.12
CA ASN A 49 19.14 -13.40 -13.57
C ASN A 49 18.84 -12.38 -12.47
N LYS A 50 19.29 -12.63 -11.26
CA LYS A 50 19.03 -11.78 -10.09
C LYS A 50 19.32 -10.29 -10.33
N ARG A 51 20.50 -9.96 -10.88
CA ARG A 51 20.88 -8.57 -11.16
C ARG A 51 19.95 -7.89 -12.18
N ARG A 52 19.39 -8.67 -13.13
CA ARG A 52 18.43 -8.15 -14.09
C ARG A 52 17.12 -7.80 -13.41
N ILE A 53 16.63 -8.68 -12.52
CA ILE A 53 15.39 -8.46 -11.76
C ILE A 53 15.57 -7.30 -10.79
N GLU A 54 16.70 -7.21 -10.09
CA GLU A 54 17.02 -6.05 -9.23
C GLU A 54 16.85 -4.74 -9.99
N LYS A 55 17.40 -4.63 -11.19
CA LYS A 55 17.26 -3.42 -12.03
C LYS A 55 15.82 -3.15 -12.47
N ILE A 56 15.05 -4.20 -12.77
CA ILE A 56 13.63 -4.07 -13.12
C ILE A 56 12.84 -3.54 -11.92
N LEU A 57 13.06 -4.10 -10.73
CA LEU A 57 12.38 -3.65 -9.51
C LEU A 57 12.80 -2.23 -9.09
N GLN A 58 14.07 -1.86 -9.27
CA GLN A 58 14.55 -0.49 -9.05
C GLN A 58 13.86 0.51 -10.01
N LYS A 59 13.72 0.16 -11.29
CA LYS A 59 12.97 0.98 -12.24
C LYS A 59 11.50 1.09 -11.85
N ALA A 60 10.86 -0.01 -11.43
CA ALA A 60 9.48 0.01 -10.96
C ALA A 60 9.33 0.89 -9.71
N TRP A 61 10.25 0.78 -8.75
CA TRP A 61 10.28 1.62 -7.55
C TRP A 61 10.41 3.11 -7.87
N SER A 62 11.17 3.49 -8.90
CA SER A 62 11.27 4.88 -9.33
C SER A 62 9.97 5.46 -9.87
N LEU A 63 9.07 4.62 -10.37
CA LEU A 63 7.78 5.02 -10.92
C LEU A 63 6.65 4.95 -9.88
N PHE A 64 6.69 3.92 -9.04
CA PHE A 64 5.64 3.64 -8.08
C PHE A 64 6.20 2.86 -6.88
N PRO A 65 6.70 3.53 -5.83
CA PRO A 65 7.09 2.88 -4.59
C PRO A 65 5.93 2.12 -3.99
N HIS A 66 6.08 0.79 -3.84
CA HIS A 66 5.01 -0.09 -3.37
C HIS A 66 5.56 -1.17 -2.43
N PRO A 67 4.87 -1.49 -1.31
CA PRO A 67 5.37 -2.46 -0.33
C PRO A 67 5.66 -3.84 -0.95
N ASP A 68 4.87 -4.29 -1.92
CA ASP A 68 5.08 -5.59 -2.56
C ASP A 68 6.29 -5.60 -3.49
N ILE A 69 6.67 -4.46 -4.07
CA ILE A 69 7.95 -4.33 -4.79
C ILE A 69 9.12 -4.46 -3.81
N ALA A 70 9.04 -3.85 -2.63
CA ALA A 70 10.06 -4.00 -1.58
C ALA A 70 10.16 -5.44 -1.08
N LYS A 71 9.03 -6.12 -0.86
CA LYS A 71 8.99 -7.56 -0.50
C LYS A 71 9.61 -8.43 -1.60
N SER A 72 9.29 -8.15 -2.86
CA SER A 72 9.87 -8.86 -4.01
C SER A 72 11.38 -8.64 -4.10
N TYR A 73 11.85 -7.42 -3.87
CA TYR A 73 13.28 -7.10 -3.80
C TYR A 73 13.96 -7.82 -2.62
N ALA A 74 13.31 -7.89 -1.46
CA ALA A 74 13.80 -8.65 -0.31
C ALA A 74 13.95 -10.14 -0.62
N SER A 75 12.97 -10.75 -1.28
CA SER A 75 12.93 -12.19 -1.58
C SER A 75 14.04 -12.69 -2.52
N LEU A 76 14.70 -11.78 -3.25
CA LEU A 76 15.85 -12.13 -4.10
C LEU A 76 17.04 -12.68 -3.30
N VAL A 77 17.12 -12.41 -2.00
CA VAL A 77 18.14 -12.98 -1.10
C VAL A 77 17.43 -13.61 0.09
N LYS A 78 17.45 -14.94 0.15
CA LYS A 78 16.72 -15.68 1.20
C LYS A 78 17.33 -15.53 2.60
N VAL A 79 18.64 -15.44 2.68
CA VAL A 79 19.38 -15.36 3.96
C VAL A 79 20.42 -14.25 3.87
N GLU A 80 20.23 -13.22 4.65
CA GLU A 80 21.19 -12.10 4.80
C GLU A 80 21.04 -11.46 6.19
N SER A 81 22.12 -10.86 6.72
CA SER A 81 22.02 -10.09 7.96
C SER A 81 21.28 -8.77 7.72
N PRO A 82 20.65 -8.18 8.76
CA PRO A 82 19.95 -6.89 8.65
C PRO A 82 20.82 -5.78 8.05
N GLU A 83 22.11 -5.71 8.41
CA GLU A 83 23.04 -4.69 7.91
C GLU A 83 23.33 -4.88 6.41
N LYS A 84 23.48 -6.14 5.96
CA LYS A 84 23.67 -6.45 4.54
C LYS A 84 22.42 -6.11 3.75
N ARG A 85 21.23 -6.38 4.32
CA ARG A 85 19.94 -6.01 3.76
C ARG A 85 19.82 -4.50 3.63
N LEU A 86 20.07 -3.74 4.67
CA LEU A 86 20.06 -2.29 4.65
C LEU A 86 20.94 -1.74 3.51
N LYS A 87 22.19 -2.20 3.43
CA LYS A 87 23.12 -1.81 2.36
C LYS A 87 22.62 -2.17 0.96
N ARG A 88 22.00 -3.35 0.80
CA ARG A 88 21.44 -3.80 -0.48
C ARG A 88 20.24 -2.96 -0.93
N PHE A 89 19.48 -2.41 0.02
CA PHE A 89 18.32 -1.56 -0.26
C PHE A 89 18.68 -0.09 -0.49
N GLU A 90 19.92 0.34 -0.24
CA GLU A 90 20.36 1.73 -0.52
C GLU A 90 19.99 2.25 -1.91
N PRO A 91 20.11 1.47 -3.02
CA PRO A 91 19.70 1.95 -4.33
C PRO A 91 18.21 2.31 -4.42
N LEU A 92 17.32 1.52 -3.80
CA LEU A 92 15.89 1.82 -3.75
C LEU A 92 15.62 3.10 -2.94
N ILE A 93 16.25 3.23 -1.78
CA ILE A 93 16.11 4.39 -0.90
C ILE A 93 16.51 5.68 -1.62
N LYS A 94 17.67 5.67 -2.31
CA LYS A 94 18.20 6.85 -3.01
C LYS A 94 17.37 7.29 -4.22
N ILE A 95 16.60 6.38 -4.83
CA ILE A 95 15.78 6.71 -6.01
C ILE A 95 14.64 7.68 -5.66
N ASN A 96 13.96 7.46 -4.54
CA ASN A 96 12.78 8.24 -4.11
C ASN A 96 12.85 8.54 -2.61
N GLU A 97 13.89 9.19 -2.13
CA GLU A 97 14.19 9.34 -0.70
C GLU A 97 13.07 10.02 0.12
N SER A 98 12.37 10.97 -0.49
CA SER A 98 11.27 11.74 0.15
C SER A 98 9.90 11.08 0.02
N ASP A 99 9.78 9.96 -0.69
CA ASP A 99 8.50 9.28 -0.83
C ASP A 99 8.10 8.59 0.48
N PRO A 100 6.83 8.72 0.94
CA PRO A 100 6.36 8.11 2.18
C PRO A 100 6.60 6.60 2.27
N GLN A 101 6.41 5.85 1.18
CA GLN A 101 6.65 4.41 1.17
C GLN A 101 8.15 4.08 1.29
N THR A 102 9.02 4.93 0.73
CA THR A 102 10.48 4.80 0.90
C THR A 102 10.91 5.13 2.33
N MET A 103 10.29 6.13 2.97
CA MET A 103 10.54 6.45 4.38
C MET A 103 10.11 5.32 5.31
N ILE A 104 8.94 4.71 5.05
CA ILE A 104 8.46 3.52 5.78
C ILE A 104 9.47 2.38 5.63
N LEU A 105 9.84 2.02 4.40
CA LEU A 105 10.83 0.98 4.13
C LEU A 105 12.17 1.23 4.84
N LYS A 106 12.67 2.46 4.82
CA LYS A 106 13.91 2.86 5.48
C LYS A 106 13.81 2.71 7.01
N ALA A 107 12.67 3.07 7.59
CA ALA A 107 12.41 2.91 9.02
C ALA A 107 12.32 1.43 9.43
N GLU A 108 11.67 0.58 8.64
CA GLU A 108 11.63 -0.88 8.86
C GLU A 108 13.04 -1.51 8.83
N LEU A 109 13.88 -1.06 7.90
CA LEU A 109 15.27 -1.51 7.79
C LEU A 109 16.11 -1.05 8.98
N PHE A 110 15.93 0.19 9.47
CA PHE A 110 16.58 0.66 10.68
C PHE A 110 16.10 -0.07 11.94
N LEU A 111 14.81 -0.37 12.03
CA LEU A 111 14.27 -1.19 13.11
C LEU A 111 14.90 -2.59 13.10
N ALA A 112 15.08 -3.20 11.95
CA ALA A 112 15.71 -4.51 11.80
C ALA A 112 17.22 -4.49 12.13
N THR A 113 17.91 -3.35 11.98
CA THR A 113 19.32 -3.17 12.37
C THR A 113 19.47 -2.59 13.79
N GLU A 114 18.36 -2.51 14.55
CA GLU A 114 18.31 -1.97 15.91
C GLU A 114 18.74 -0.48 16.02
N ASP A 115 18.74 0.26 14.90
CA ASP A 115 18.94 1.71 14.91
C ASP A 115 17.61 2.43 15.19
N PHE A 116 17.12 2.25 16.42
CA PHE A 116 15.80 2.75 16.84
C PHE A 116 15.69 4.28 16.77
N SER A 117 16.80 4.97 16.93
CA SER A 117 16.83 6.44 16.87
C SER A 117 16.46 6.95 15.49
N LYS A 118 17.09 6.41 14.44
CA LYS A 118 16.80 6.78 13.05
C LYS A 118 15.41 6.28 12.60
N ALA A 119 15.02 5.07 13.04
CA ALA A 119 13.67 4.57 12.78
C ALA A 119 12.62 5.51 13.35
N LYS A 120 12.77 5.94 14.61
CA LYS A 120 11.85 6.86 15.31
C LYS A 120 11.76 8.21 14.63
N GLU A 121 12.88 8.79 14.21
CA GLU A 121 12.91 10.07 13.49
C GLU A 121 12.05 10.03 12.22
N LEU A 122 12.25 9.04 11.36
CA LEU A 122 11.51 8.89 10.10
C LEU A 122 10.01 8.67 10.33
N ILE A 123 9.66 7.77 11.25
CA ILE A 123 8.25 7.47 11.51
C ILE A 123 7.54 8.60 12.22
N SER A 124 8.23 9.37 13.10
CA SER A 124 7.65 10.55 13.72
C SER A 124 7.27 11.61 12.70
N ALA A 125 8.09 11.82 11.67
CA ALA A 125 7.76 12.74 10.58
C ALA A 125 6.47 12.31 9.86
N LEU A 126 6.35 11.04 9.48
CA LEU A 126 5.16 10.48 8.83
C LEU A 126 3.92 10.50 9.73
N ALA A 127 4.08 10.22 11.03
CA ALA A 127 2.99 10.22 12.00
C ALA A 127 2.42 11.63 12.26
N ASN A 128 3.20 12.67 12.03
CA ASN A 128 2.76 14.06 12.17
C ASN A 128 2.10 14.59 10.90
N ASP A 129 2.55 14.15 9.73
CA ASP A 129 2.05 14.65 8.43
C ASP A 129 0.77 13.95 7.98
N ASN A 130 0.80 12.63 7.87
CA ASN A 130 -0.32 11.87 7.30
C ASN A 130 -0.42 10.47 7.94
N PRO A 131 -0.77 10.37 9.23
CA PRO A 131 -0.79 9.11 9.95
C PRO A 131 -1.84 8.15 9.40
N ASP A 132 -1.45 6.88 9.30
CA ASP A 132 -2.36 5.77 9.11
C ASP A 132 -2.10 4.67 10.16
N ASN A 133 -2.95 3.65 10.18
CA ASN A 133 -2.86 2.60 11.18
C ASN A 133 -1.52 1.85 11.15
N TYR A 134 -0.89 1.69 9.97
CA TYR A 134 0.41 1.04 9.84
C TYR A 134 1.55 1.89 10.39
N ILE A 135 1.58 3.18 10.04
CA ILE A 135 2.58 4.14 10.53
C ILE A 135 2.55 4.22 12.07
N LEU A 136 1.34 4.30 12.65
CA LEU A 136 1.18 4.37 14.11
C LEU A 136 1.51 3.03 14.79
N ALA A 137 1.20 1.90 14.17
CA ALA A 137 1.63 0.59 14.66
C ALA A 137 3.15 0.42 14.59
N LEU A 138 3.79 0.92 13.53
CA LEU A 138 5.25 0.91 13.40
C LEU A 138 5.91 1.81 14.46
N MET A 139 5.29 2.97 14.80
CA MET A 139 5.74 3.81 15.91
C MET A 139 5.69 3.06 17.25
N ALA A 140 4.61 2.31 17.52
CA ALA A 140 4.51 1.46 18.71
C ALA A 140 5.59 0.37 18.73
N ALA A 141 5.91 -0.22 17.57
CA ALA A 141 6.96 -1.23 17.45
C ALA A 141 8.35 -0.65 17.75
N VAL A 142 8.67 0.53 17.20
CA VAL A 142 9.92 1.25 17.46
C VAL A 142 10.04 1.61 18.95
N GLU A 143 8.98 2.14 19.56
CA GLU A 143 8.96 2.50 20.98
C GLU A 143 9.20 1.29 21.86
N ARG A 144 8.54 0.16 21.59
CA ARG A 144 8.74 -1.09 22.30
C ARG A 144 10.16 -1.63 22.16
N ALA A 145 10.69 -1.65 20.93
CA ALA A 145 12.02 -2.18 20.63
C ALA A 145 13.13 -1.35 21.29
N SER A 146 12.94 -0.03 21.41
CA SER A 146 13.88 0.88 22.12
C SER A 146 13.80 0.81 23.64
N GLY A 147 12.99 -0.09 24.20
CA GLY A 147 12.81 -0.19 25.65
C GLY A 147 11.90 0.88 26.25
N GLY A 148 11.03 1.49 25.44
CA GLY A 148 10.12 2.52 25.86
C GLY A 148 9.00 2.03 26.80
N ASN A 149 8.32 2.98 27.44
CA ASN A 149 7.27 2.70 28.42
C ASN A 149 6.05 2.03 27.76
N ASP A 150 5.59 0.92 28.38
CA ASP A 150 4.38 0.19 27.92
C ASP A 150 3.13 1.07 27.80
N LYS A 151 3.02 2.14 28.61
CA LYS A 151 1.93 3.11 28.50
C LYS A 151 1.99 3.84 27.15
N ILE A 152 3.17 4.30 26.74
CA ILE A 152 3.37 5.00 25.45
C ILE A 152 3.11 4.05 24.29
N VAL A 153 3.55 2.79 24.38
CA VAL A 153 3.28 1.77 23.36
C VAL A 153 1.78 1.56 23.21
N ARG A 154 1.03 1.43 24.32
CA ARG A 154 -0.44 1.29 24.29
C ARG A 154 -1.14 2.51 23.71
N GLU A 155 -0.67 3.71 24.01
CA GLU A 155 -1.21 4.95 23.43
C GLU A 155 -1.06 4.96 21.90
N TRP A 156 0.09 4.57 21.36
CA TRP A 156 0.29 4.47 19.91
C TRP A 156 -0.60 3.40 19.27
N LEU A 157 -0.72 2.23 19.89
CA LEU A 157 -1.62 1.16 19.40
C LEU A 157 -3.08 1.59 19.43
N THR A 158 -3.51 2.29 20.50
CA THR A 158 -4.86 2.85 20.57
C THR A 158 -5.11 3.85 19.45
N LYS A 159 -4.18 4.78 19.20
CA LYS A 159 -4.27 5.71 18.06
C LYS A 159 -4.34 4.96 16.72
N ALA A 160 -3.57 3.88 16.55
CA ALA A 160 -3.57 3.08 15.33
C ALA A 160 -4.93 2.42 15.04
N VAL A 161 -5.67 2.02 16.08
CA VAL A 161 -7.02 1.43 15.93
C VAL A 161 -8.02 2.43 15.33
N TYR A 162 -7.90 3.71 15.69
CA TYR A 162 -8.81 4.76 15.22
C TYR A 162 -8.32 5.50 13.99
N ALA A 163 -7.07 5.28 13.57
CA ALA A 163 -6.49 5.93 12.41
C ALA A 163 -7.09 5.43 11.08
N PRO A 164 -7.00 6.23 10.01
CA PRO A 164 -7.30 5.76 8.68
C PRO A 164 -6.50 4.49 8.35
N LYS A 165 -7.10 3.57 7.61
CA LYS A 165 -6.36 2.38 7.14
C LYS A 165 -5.29 2.76 6.13
N SER A 166 -4.19 2.02 6.16
CA SER A 166 -3.16 2.10 5.13
C SER A 166 -3.71 1.71 3.77
N PRO A 167 -3.08 2.17 2.68
CA PRO A 167 -3.47 1.76 1.33
C PRO A 167 -3.50 0.24 1.17
N THR A 168 -4.48 -0.23 0.42
CA THR A 168 -4.65 -1.63 0.02
C THR A 168 -5.24 -1.69 -1.39
N TRP A 169 -5.27 -2.86 -1.99
CA TRP A 169 -5.97 -3.06 -3.25
C TRP A 169 -7.48 -3.05 -3.05
N ILE A 170 -8.18 -2.18 -3.77
CA ILE A 170 -9.63 -1.94 -3.63
C ILE A 170 -10.25 -1.96 -5.02
N CYS A 171 -11.35 -2.69 -5.17
CA CYS A 171 -12.16 -2.62 -6.37
C CYS A 171 -12.83 -1.24 -6.50
N ASN A 172 -12.67 -0.59 -7.65
CA ASN A 172 -13.29 0.70 -7.94
C ASN A 172 -14.83 0.65 -7.95
N GLU A 173 -15.39 -0.50 -8.35
CA GLU A 173 -16.83 -0.64 -8.57
C GLU A 173 -17.58 -0.96 -7.28
N CYS A 174 -17.06 -1.91 -6.46
CA CYS A 174 -17.80 -2.39 -5.30
C CYS A 174 -17.09 -2.14 -3.95
N GLY A 175 -15.86 -1.61 -3.96
CA GLY A 175 -15.09 -1.37 -2.73
C GLY A 175 -14.50 -2.63 -2.08
N PHE A 176 -14.60 -3.81 -2.72
CA PHE A 176 -14.01 -5.05 -2.23
C PHE A 176 -12.49 -4.89 -2.06
N GLN A 177 -11.97 -5.37 -0.93
CA GLN A 177 -10.56 -5.27 -0.57
C GLN A 177 -9.92 -6.66 -0.58
N SER A 178 -8.82 -6.81 -1.30
CA SER A 178 -8.06 -8.07 -1.38
C SER A 178 -6.59 -7.80 -1.70
N GLU A 179 -5.84 -8.84 -2.05
CA GLU A 179 -4.64 -8.71 -2.88
C GLU A 179 -5.05 -8.31 -4.29
N TRP A 180 -4.09 -7.91 -5.13
CA TRP A 180 -4.39 -7.62 -6.53
C TRP A 180 -4.92 -8.87 -7.25
N ILE A 181 -6.05 -8.73 -7.91
CA ILE A 181 -6.71 -9.73 -8.75
C ILE A 181 -7.20 -9.08 -10.03
N SER A 182 -7.19 -9.79 -11.15
CA SER A 182 -7.65 -9.28 -12.44
C SER A 182 -9.17 -9.12 -12.51
N ILE A 183 -9.90 -10.06 -11.89
CA ILE A 183 -11.36 -10.06 -11.82
C ILE A 183 -11.76 -9.97 -10.34
N CYS A 184 -12.55 -8.97 -10.00
CA CYS A 184 -13.03 -8.78 -8.64
C CYS A 184 -13.93 -9.94 -8.21
N GLN A 185 -13.62 -10.61 -7.10
CA GLN A 185 -14.40 -11.74 -6.59
C GLN A 185 -15.80 -11.35 -6.06
N SER A 186 -16.07 -10.08 -5.87
CA SER A 186 -17.35 -9.60 -5.32
C SER A 186 -18.33 -9.11 -6.39
N CYS A 187 -17.83 -8.54 -7.51
CA CYS A 187 -18.67 -7.95 -8.54
C CYS A 187 -18.31 -8.37 -9.97
N ASP A 188 -17.36 -9.30 -10.14
CA ASP A 188 -16.88 -9.85 -11.39
C ASP A 188 -16.32 -8.81 -12.38
N CYS A 189 -16.06 -7.57 -11.92
CA CYS A 189 -15.49 -6.53 -12.77
C CYS A 189 -14.01 -6.81 -13.05
N PHE A 190 -13.66 -6.77 -14.35
CA PHE A 190 -12.29 -6.93 -14.83
C PHE A 190 -11.50 -5.63 -14.69
N ASP A 191 -10.20 -5.71 -14.34
CA ASP A 191 -9.26 -4.59 -14.22
C ASP A 191 -9.77 -3.44 -13.30
N SER A 192 -10.48 -3.80 -12.26
CA SER A 192 -11.12 -2.83 -11.36
C SER A 192 -10.33 -2.52 -10.09
N MET A 193 -9.19 -3.22 -9.85
CA MET A 193 -8.41 -3.05 -8.63
C MET A 193 -7.47 -1.84 -8.72
N ARG A 194 -7.52 -0.98 -7.69
CA ARG A 194 -6.60 0.13 -7.49
C ARG A 194 -5.95 0.09 -6.13
N TRP A 195 -4.74 0.62 -6.03
CA TRP A 195 -4.05 0.83 -4.75
C TRP A 195 -4.50 2.15 -4.13
N ALA A 196 -5.28 2.08 -3.06
CA ALA A 196 -5.83 3.27 -2.41
C ALA A 196 -6.13 3.02 -0.92
N ARG A 197 -6.32 4.10 -0.17
CA ARG A 197 -6.86 4.02 1.20
C ARG A 197 -8.36 3.68 1.15
N PRO A 198 -8.82 2.69 1.94
CA PRO A 198 -10.24 2.39 2.06
C PRO A 198 -11.02 3.61 2.60
N PRO A 199 -12.22 3.87 2.10
CA PRO A 199 -13.09 4.89 2.66
C PRO A 199 -13.37 4.61 4.14
N TYR A 200 -13.37 5.65 4.97
CA TYR A 200 -13.46 5.57 6.43
C TYR A 200 -14.72 4.83 6.95
N TYR A 201 -15.83 4.90 6.23
CA TYR A 201 -17.11 4.32 6.67
C TYR A 201 -17.19 2.79 6.60
N PHE A 202 -16.32 2.11 5.88
CA PHE A 202 -16.32 0.64 5.83
C PHE A 202 -15.79 -0.04 7.12
N ASN A 203 -15.25 0.74 8.06
CA ASN A 203 -14.52 0.19 9.21
C ASN A 203 -15.30 0.17 10.52
N HIS A 204 -16.38 0.94 10.67
CA HIS A 204 -17.01 1.13 11.97
C HIS A 204 -17.84 -0.07 12.47
N SER A 205 -18.35 -0.94 11.58
CA SER A 205 -19.22 -2.05 12.00
C SER A 205 -18.51 -3.22 12.66
N LYS A 206 -17.23 -3.48 12.28
CA LYS A 206 -16.44 -4.61 12.83
C LYS A 206 -15.48 -4.20 13.95
N GLN A 207 -15.11 -2.92 14.06
CA GLN A 207 -14.18 -2.45 15.10
C GLN A 207 -14.80 -2.31 16.48
N ARG A 208 -16.13 -2.21 16.57
CA ARG A 208 -16.84 -2.05 17.87
C ARG A 208 -16.66 -3.23 18.83
N GLU A 209 -16.37 -4.41 18.32
CA GLU A 209 -16.25 -5.62 19.16
C GLU A 209 -14.87 -5.78 19.81
N VAL A 210 -13.81 -5.17 19.23
CA VAL A 210 -12.43 -5.34 19.71
C VAL A 210 -12.01 -4.25 20.69
N ILE A 211 -12.59 -3.04 20.55
CA ILE A 211 -12.23 -1.86 21.35
C ILE A 211 -12.41 -2.05 22.86
N PRO A 212 -13.52 -2.63 23.37
CA PRO A 212 -13.70 -2.84 24.80
C PRO A 212 -12.61 -3.68 25.45
N LEU A 213 -12.10 -4.69 24.74
CA LEU A 213 -11.06 -5.60 25.25
C LEU A 213 -9.67 -4.92 25.33
N ILE A 214 -9.43 -3.92 24.49
CA ILE A 214 -8.16 -3.17 24.48
C ILE A 214 -8.17 -2.04 25.50
N LEU A 215 -9.33 -1.45 25.74
CA LEU A 215 -9.52 -0.28 26.62
C LEU A 215 -9.92 -0.61 28.04
N GLU A 216 -10.15 -1.89 28.40
CA GLU A 216 -10.41 -2.23 29.80
C GLU A 216 -9.19 -1.86 30.65
N PRO A 217 -9.28 -0.84 31.54
CA PRO A 217 -8.20 -0.52 32.45
C PRO A 217 -8.01 -1.69 33.40
N ASN A 218 -6.79 -2.09 33.60
CA ASN A 218 -6.43 -3.02 34.65
C ASN A 218 -7.01 -2.46 35.98
N ARG A 219 -8.01 -3.10 36.57
CA ARG A 219 -8.82 -2.62 37.71
C ARG A 219 -8.03 -2.31 38.98
N ASN A 220 -6.71 -2.36 38.95
CA ASN A 220 -5.85 -2.17 40.13
C ASN A 220 -5.17 -0.79 40.21
N GLU A 221 -5.38 0.12 39.26
CA GLU A 221 -4.86 1.49 39.39
C GLU A 221 -5.96 2.51 39.18
N GLY A 222 -6.45 3.12 40.30
CA GLY A 222 -7.41 4.20 40.28
C GLY A 222 -6.87 5.48 39.65
N SER A 223 -6.97 5.58 38.35
CA SER A 223 -6.79 6.82 37.62
C SER A 223 -7.72 6.82 36.42
N SER A 224 -8.76 7.64 36.51
CA SER A 224 -9.63 7.98 35.39
C SER A 224 -8.82 8.70 34.32
N VAL A 225 -8.38 7.98 33.30
CA VAL A 225 -7.79 8.59 32.12
C VAL A 225 -8.93 9.17 31.29
N GLN A 226 -9.08 10.49 31.35
CA GLN A 226 -9.94 11.23 30.43
C GLN A 226 -9.23 11.21 29.06
N LEU A 227 -9.77 10.38 28.15
CA LEU A 227 -9.33 10.36 26.76
C LEU A 227 -9.90 11.63 26.10
N ASP A 228 -9.04 12.63 25.83
CA ASP A 228 -9.36 13.71 24.91
C ASP A 228 -9.48 13.13 23.48
N ILE A 229 -10.67 12.65 23.16
CA ILE A 229 -11.02 12.30 21.79
C ILE A 229 -11.25 13.63 21.08
N PRO A 230 -10.50 13.96 20.00
CA PRO A 230 -10.81 15.13 19.21
C PRO A 230 -12.25 14.99 18.72
N LYS A 231 -13.12 15.91 19.13
CA LYS A 231 -14.46 16.02 18.55
C LYS A 231 -14.28 16.41 17.09
N LEU A 232 -14.41 15.44 16.19
CA LEU A 232 -14.60 15.72 14.78
C LEU A 232 -15.96 16.42 14.67
N ASP A 233 -15.90 17.69 14.29
CA ASP A 233 -17.07 18.53 14.09
C ASP A 233 -17.86 17.95 12.90
N ASN A 234 -18.95 17.25 13.21
CA ASN A 234 -19.83 16.60 12.20
C ASN A 234 -20.69 17.62 11.44
N GLY A 235 -20.40 18.92 11.56
CA GLY A 235 -21.27 19.98 11.04
C GLY A 235 -21.19 20.24 9.54
N ASP A 236 -20.06 19.99 8.89
CA ASP A 236 -19.85 20.43 7.50
C ASP A 236 -19.94 19.32 6.41
N MET A 237 -19.89 18.04 6.79
CA MET A 237 -19.93 16.95 5.78
C MET A 237 -21.34 16.53 5.33
N LEU A 238 -22.40 16.99 6.00
CA LEU A 238 -23.77 16.59 5.64
C LEU A 238 -24.47 17.58 4.68
N LYS A 239 -23.87 18.71 4.37
CA LYS A 239 -24.50 19.69 3.43
C LYS A 239 -24.28 19.39 1.97
N ASP A 240 -23.18 18.72 1.59
CA ASP A 240 -22.90 18.43 0.17
C ASP A 240 -23.61 17.23 -0.42
N VAL A 241 -24.23 16.37 0.39
CA VAL A 241 -24.92 15.15 -0.10
C VAL A 241 -26.41 15.38 -0.37
N SER A 242 -27.01 16.47 0.12
CA SER A 242 -28.45 16.74 -0.07
C SER A 242 -28.78 17.49 -1.37
N GLU A 243 -27.81 18.11 -2.04
CA GLU A 243 -28.06 18.87 -3.28
C GLU A 243 -27.91 18.04 -4.57
N SER A 244 -27.37 16.81 -4.52
CA SER A 244 -27.15 16.00 -5.72
C SER A 244 -28.35 15.13 -6.17
N LYS A 245 -29.52 15.21 -5.49
CA LYS A 245 -30.70 14.37 -5.79
C LYS A 245 -31.71 14.96 -6.75
N ASN A 246 -31.47 16.13 -7.35
CA ASN A 246 -32.46 16.78 -8.24
C ASN A 246 -31.92 17.14 -9.63
N LEU A 247 -31.09 16.32 -10.25
CA LEU A 247 -30.75 16.47 -11.66
C LEU A 247 -31.48 15.40 -12.49
N LYS A 248 -32.57 15.81 -13.11
CA LYS A 248 -33.25 15.06 -14.20
C LYS A 248 -32.28 14.94 -15.38
N PRO A 249 -32.34 13.83 -16.16
CA PRO A 249 -31.49 13.66 -17.32
C PRO A 249 -31.88 14.66 -18.41
N ASN A 250 -30.98 15.56 -18.75
CA ASN A 250 -31.17 16.47 -19.87
C ASN A 250 -30.45 15.88 -21.10
N ASN A 251 -31.26 15.35 -22.02
CA ASN A 251 -30.85 14.99 -23.36
C ASN A 251 -30.64 16.28 -24.15
N SER A 252 -29.40 16.69 -24.41
CA SER A 252 -29.14 17.56 -25.58
C SER A 252 -27.65 17.66 -25.92
N VAL A 253 -27.33 17.22 -27.13
CA VAL A 253 -26.36 17.79 -28.08
C VAL A 253 -24.85 17.66 -27.72
N LYS A 254 -24.22 16.66 -28.32
CA LYS A 254 -22.76 16.60 -28.52
C LYS A 254 -22.32 17.77 -29.42
N SER A 255 -21.51 18.67 -28.93
CA SER A 255 -20.83 19.68 -29.70
C SER A 255 -19.60 19.08 -30.41
N LYS A 256 -19.28 19.60 -31.61
CA LYS A 256 -18.24 19.10 -32.53
C LYS A 256 -16.77 19.31 -32.04
N GLU A 257 -16.57 19.86 -30.87
CA GLU A 257 -15.21 20.19 -30.38
C GLU A 257 -14.52 19.05 -29.62
N ASP A 258 -15.28 18.07 -29.08
CA ASP A 258 -14.70 16.96 -28.34
C ASP A 258 -14.04 15.86 -29.19
N ILE A 259 -14.20 15.93 -30.52
CA ILE A 259 -13.66 14.93 -31.46
C ILE A 259 -12.20 15.23 -31.83
N ASN A 260 -11.73 16.46 -31.65
CA ASN A 260 -10.36 16.84 -32.05
C ASN A 260 -9.27 16.50 -31.03
N VAL A 261 -9.61 16.32 -29.77
CA VAL A 261 -8.62 15.99 -28.72
C VAL A 261 -8.16 14.53 -28.81
N VAL A 262 -8.99 13.64 -29.33
CA VAL A 262 -8.67 12.19 -29.43
C VAL A 262 -7.79 11.87 -30.66
N LYS A 263 -7.74 12.75 -31.66
CA LYS A 263 -6.92 12.52 -32.88
C LYS A 263 -5.45 12.89 -32.69
N THR A 264 -5.13 13.83 -31.81
CA THR A 264 -3.75 14.30 -31.60
C THR A 264 -2.89 13.35 -30.77
N ALA A 265 -3.51 12.42 -30.03
CA ALA A 265 -2.78 11.43 -29.22
C ALA A 265 -2.37 10.17 -30.01
N ARG A 266 -2.70 10.06 -31.31
CA ARG A 266 -2.36 8.89 -32.13
C ARG A 266 -1.20 9.12 -33.10
N GLU A 267 -0.62 10.31 -33.13
CA GLU A 267 0.48 10.65 -34.06
C GLU A 267 1.84 10.85 -33.36
N ILE A 268 1.95 10.57 -32.04
CA ILE A 268 3.23 10.66 -31.29
C ILE A 268 3.47 9.34 -30.53
N ILE A 269 3.48 8.22 -31.25
CA ILE A 269 4.13 6.98 -30.81
C ILE A 269 4.81 6.33 -32.02
#